data_bf749579bd3b8805cb9f16b9213caff9
#
_entry.id   bf749579bd3b8805cb9f16b9213caff9
#
_cell.length_a   1.000
_cell.length_b   1.000
_cell.length_c   1.000
_cell.angle_alpha   90.00
_cell.angle_beta   90.00
_cell.angle_gamma   90.00
#
_symmetry.space_group_name_H-M   'P 1'
#
loop_
_entity.id
_entity.type
_entity.pdbx_description
1 polymer ?
#
loop_
_entity_poly.entity_id
_entity_poly.type
_entity_poly.pdbx_seq_one_letter_code
_entity_poly.pdbx_strand_id
1 'polypeptide(L)'
;TASNTQPISPLAPLAAVLASTALAACGGGSGGADLHDNLVAQQPNLMRRVSEAMTAFYDATVELGVADKVTAFTASDFGRTLSSNGDGSDHGWGSHHFMVGGAVKGRAFYGKTPPVSITNTADANDQWHVGQGRLLPSTSVDQYAAILATWFGVSNTELAGVLPNLSHFGGADYPTDLGFMAA
;
A
#
# COMPACT_ATOMS: atom_id res chain seq x y z
N THR A 1 38.96 31.10 -22.47
CA THR A 1 37.52 30.94 -22.27
C THR A 1 37.20 29.46 -22.26
N ALA A 2 37.19 28.83 -21.07
CA ALA A 2 36.79 27.46 -20.87
C ALA A 2 35.26 27.42 -20.70
N SER A 3 34.57 26.74 -21.63
CA SER A 3 33.13 26.48 -21.51
C SER A 3 32.91 25.46 -20.43
N ASN A 4 32.27 25.89 -19.34
CA ASN A 4 31.82 25.04 -18.25
C ASN A 4 30.51 24.35 -18.69
N THR A 5 30.61 23.21 -19.35
CA THR A 5 29.46 22.32 -19.56
C THR A 5 29.33 21.38 -18.35
N GLN A 6 28.51 21.78 -17.40
CA GLN A 6 28.05 20.88 -16.35
C GLN A 6 27.31 19.73 -17.01
N PRO A 7 27.57 18.45 -16.63
CA PRO A 7 26.78 17.34 -17.10
C PRO A 7 25.36 17.47 -16.54
N ILE A 8 24.38 17.46 -17.44
CA ILE A 8 22.97 17.39 -17.06
C ILE A 8 22.80 16.07 -16.32
N SER A 9 22.50 16.14 -15.03
CA SER A 9 22.08 14.96 -14.24
C SER A 9 20.96 14.24 -14.98
N PRO A 10 20.98 12.89 -15.05
CA PRO A 10 19.87 12.16 -15.64
C PRO A 10 18.59 12.60 -14.93
N LEU A 11 17.61 13.05 -15.72
CA LEU A 11 16.30 13.44 -15.24
C LEU A 11 15.79 12.34 -14.33
N ALA A 12 15.56 12.66 -13.06
CA ALA A 12 14.85 11.82 -12.14
C ALA A 12 13.55 11.33 -12.84
N PRO A 13 13.16 10.06 -12.68
CA PRO A 13 11.94 9.55 -13.30
C PRO A 13 10.80 10.50 -12.94
N LEU A 14 10.08 10.99 -13.95
CA LEU A 14 8.90 11.81 -13.75
C LEU A 14 7.79 10.87 -13.27
N ALA A 15 7.85 10.51 -12.00
CA ALA A 15 6.83 9.71 -11.38
C ALA A 15 5.61 10.58 -11.17
N ALA A 16 4.63 10.45 -12.05
CA ALA A 16 3.32 11.04 -11.83
C ALA A 16 2.57 10.16 -10.82
N VAL A 17 2.49 10.59 -9.57
CA VAL A 17 1.56 10.00 -8.59
C VAL A 17 0.17 10.50 -8.95
N LEU A 18 -0.57 9.73 -9.71
CA LEU A 18 -2.01 9.91 -9.89
C LEU A 18 -2.76 9.11 -8.81
N ALA A 19 -2.74 9.63 -7.59
CA ALA A 19 -3.64 9.20 -6.53
C ALA A 19 -4.96 9.92 -6.73
N SER A 20 -5.87 9.42 -7.57
CA SER A 20 -7.06 10.24 -7.76
C SER A 20 -8.40 9.56 -7.89
N THR A 21 -8.48 8.26 -8.08
CA THR A 21 -9.83 7.70 -8.32
C THR A 21 -10.25 6.56 -7.40
N ALA A 22 -9.33 5.99 -6.64
CA ALA A 22 -9.70 4.98 -5.65
C ALA A 22 -10.17 5.58 -4.32
N LEU A 23 -9.92 6.87 -4.07
CA LEU A 23 -10.38 7.57 -2.85
C LEU A 23 -11.90 7.80 -2.80
N ALA A 24 -12.62 7.61 -3.89
CA ALA A 24 -14.08 7.64 -3.86
C ALA A 24 -14.71 6.48 -3.06
N ALA A 25 -13.87 5.54 -2.57
CA ALA A 25 -14.33 4.40 -1.80
C ALA A 25 -14.42 4.67 -0.28
N CYS A 26 -13.90 5.79 0.21
CA CYS A 26 -13.91 6.14 1.65
C CYS A 26 -14.98 7.15 2.05
N GLY A 27 -15.81 7.61 1.14
CA GLY A 27 -16.92 8.49 1.45
C GLY A 27 -18.19 7.71 1.80
N GLY A 28 -18.81 8.00 2.95
CA GLY A 28 -20.03 7.39 3.45
C GLY A 28 -21.26 7.61 2.54
N GLY A 29 -21.20 7.12 1.35
CA GLY A 29 -22.29 7.03 0.40
C GLY A 29 -22.39 5.62 -0.15
N SER A 30 -23.53 5.22 -0.64
CA SER A 30 -23.92 3.88 -1.12
C SER A 30 -23.06 3.26 -2.25
N GLY A 31 -21.80 3.60 -2.35
CA GLY A 31 -20.85 3.13 -3.38
C GLY A 31 -19.42 2.94 -2.90
N GLY A 32 -19.12 3.11 -1.62
CA GLY A 32 -17.78 2.91 -1.05
C GLY A 32 -17.47 1.45 -0.79
N ALA A 33 -16.17 1.11 -0.68
CA ALA A 33 -15.70 -0.22 -0.30
C ALA A 33 -15.71 -0.45 1.22
N ASP A 34 -16.20 0.50 2.00
CA ASP A 34 -16.36 0.41 3.44
C ASP A 34 -17.69 -0.28 3.79
N LEU A 35 -17.69 -1.59 3.82
CA LEU A 35 -18.88 -2.41 3.96
C LEU A 35 -19.10 -2.85 5.40
N HIS A 36 -19.94 -2.11 6.13
CA HIS A 36 -20.44 -2.51 7.44
C HIS A 36 -21.66 -3.46 7.34
N ASP A 37 -22.32 -3.46 6.21
CA ASP A 37 -23.48 -4.28 5.89
C ASP A 37 -23.38 -4.87 4.48
N ASN A 38 -24.12 -5.94 4.22
CA ASN A 38 -24.24 -6.61 2.91
C ASN A 38 -22.88 -6.89 2.24
N LEU A 39 -21.86 -7.19 3.06
CA LEU A 39 -20.47 -7.32 2.61
C LEU A 39 -20.32 -8.46 1.60
N VAL A 40 -20.87 -9.63 1.89
CA VAL A 40 -20.72 -10.83 1.05
C VAL A 40 -21.25 -10.61 -0.36
N ALA A 41 -22.37 -9.89 -0.50
CA ALA A 41 -22.97 -9.62 -1.80
C ALA A 41 -22.25 -8.51 -2.57
N GLN A 42 -21.70 -7.49 -1.89
CA GLN A 42 -21.14 -6.30 -2.52
C GLN A 42 -19.63 -6.38 -2.75
N GLN A 43 -18.87 -6.98 -1.83
CA GLN A 43 -17.40 -7.05 -1.88
C GLN A 43 -16.84 -7.55 -3.22
N PRO A 44 -17.35 -8.63 -3.82
CA PRO A 44 -16.83 -9.12 -5.10
C PRO A 44 -16.91 -8.08 -6.22
N ASN A 45 -18.03 -7.34 -6.29
CA ASN A 45 -18.22 -6.30 -7.30
C ASN A 45 -17.31 -5.09 -7.07
N LEU A 46 -17.09 -4.70 -5.82
CA LEU A 46 -16.19 -3.60 -5.48
C LEU A 46 -14.73 -3.97 -5.81
N MET A 47 -14.30 -5.17 -5.45
CA MET A 47 -12.95 -5.66 -5.79
C MET A 47 -12.74 -5.77 -7.30
N ARG A 48 -13.75 -6.22 -8.04
CA ARG A 48 -13.71 -6.25 -9.50
C ARG A 48 -13.49 -4.85 -10.08
N ARG A 49 -14.23 -3.84 -9.60
CA ARG A 49 -14.07 -2.45 -10.03
C ARG A 49 -12.67 -1.89 -9.75
N VAL A 50 -12.10 -2.19 -8.57
CA VAL A 50 -10.71 -1.81 -8.24
C VAL A 50 -9.74 -2.47 -9.21
N SER A 51 -9.88 -3.77 -9.45
CA SER A 51 -9.04 -4.52 -10.37
C SER A 51 -9.11 -3.98 -11.79
N GLU A 52 -10.32 -3.74 -12.32
CA GLU A 52 -10.53 -3.18 -13.66
C GLU A 52 -9.91 -1.78 -13.78
N ALA A 53 -10.07 -0.92 -12.78
CA ALA A 53 -9.51 0.42 -12.80
C ALA A 53 -7.96 0.40 -12.77
N MET A 54 -7.36 -0.42 -11.91
CA MET A 54 -5.91 -0.56 -11.83
C MET A 54 -5.34 -1.15 -13.13
N THR A 55 -6.03 -2.14 -13.71
CA THR A 55 -5.61 -2.74 -14.99
C THR A 55 -5.67 -1.73 -16.13
N ALA A 56 -6.80 -1.05 -16.30
CA ALA A 56 -6.97 -0.05 -17.36
C ALA A 56 -5.93 1.09 -17.23
N PHE A 57 -5.64 1.51 -16.00
CA PHE A 57 -4.61 2.52 -15.76
C PHE A 57 -3.22 2.00 -16.15
N TYR A 58 -2.87 0.76 -15.75
CA TYR A 58 -1.60 0.15 -16.11
C TYR A 58 -1.44 0.00 -17.63
N ASP A 59 -2.47 -0.51 -18.31
CA ASP A 59 -2.46 -0.67 -19.77
C ASP A 59 -2.23 0.66 -20.48
N ALA A 60 -2.87 1.74 -20.01
CA ALA A 60 -2.62 3.09 -20.53
C ALA A 60 -1.16 3.53 -20.35
N THR A 61 -0.51 3.20 -19.21
CA THR A 61 0.91 3.52 -19.01
C THR A 61 1.83 2.71 -19.92
N VAL A 62 1.44 1.48 -20.26
CA VAL A 62 2.15 0.64 -21.24
C VAL A 62 2.02 1.23 -22.65
N GLU A 63 0.81 1.62 -23.07
CA GLU A 63 0.57 2.25 -24.37
C GLU A 63 1.36 3.56 -24.54
N LEU A 64 1.49 4.33 -23.45
CA LEU A 64 2.26 5.58 -23.42
C LEU A 64 3.78 5.34 -23.32
N GLY A 65 4.24 4.12 -23.14
CA GLY A 65 5.66 3.79 -22.98
C GLY A 65 6.29 4.31 -21.70
N VAL A 66 5.50 4.49 -20.64
CA VAL A 66 5.95 5.05 -19.33
C VAL A 66 5.68 4.11 -18.15
N ALA A 67 5.34 2.86 -18.40
CA ALA A 67 4.95 1.92 -17.35
C ALA A 67 6.03 1.73 -16.26
N ASP A 68 7.30 1.80 -16.63
CA ASP A 68 8.46 1.73 -15.72
C ASP A 68 8.64 2.97 -14.82
N LYS A 69 7.96 4.07 -15.16
CA LYS A 69 8.03 5.36 -14.47
C LYS A 69 6.77 5.68 -13.66
N VAL A 70 5.79 4.79 -13.69
CA VAL A 70 4.49 4.99 -13.05
C VAL A 70 4.15 3.79 -12.18
N THR A 71 3.76 4.06 -10.94
CA THR A 71 3.29 3.03 -10.01
C THR A 71 1.96 3.49 -9.40
N ALA A 72 0.94 2.66 -9.54
CA ALA A 72 -0.33 2.80 -8.83
C ALA A 72 -0.33 1.87 -7.61
N PHE A 73 -0.86 2.36 -6.50
CA PHE A 73 -0.97 1.60 -5.26
C PHE A 73 -2.25 1.95 -4.52
N THR A 74 -2.73 1.02 -3.69
CA THR A 74 -3.83 1.28 -2.77
C THR A 74 -3.29 1.74 -1.42
N ALA A 75 -4.06 2.57 -0.72
CA ALA A 75 -3.80 2.97 0.65
C ALA A 75 -5.13 3.08 1.40
N SER A 76 -5.11 2.85 2.70
CA SER A 76 -6.26 3.00 3.59
C SER A 76 -5.78 3.36 4.99
N ASP A 77 -6.57 4.10 5.73
CA ASP A 77 -6.35 4.47 7.12
C ASP A 77 -6.91 3.43 8.11
N PHE A 78 -7.60 2.40 7.62
CA PHE A 78 -8.08 1.28 8.44
C PHE A 78 -8.05 -0.05 7.67
N GLY A 79 -7.98 -1.15 8.41
CA GLY A 79 -8.29 -2.49 7.95
C GLY A 79 -9.69 -2.91 8.36
N ARG A 80 -9.97 -4.22 8.33
CA ARG A 80 -11.27 -4.78 8.73
C ARG A 80 -11.08 -5.80 9.84
N THR A 81 -12.12 -5.98 10.67
CA THR A 81 -12.18 -7.07 11.64
C THR A 81 -12.32 -8.41 10.91
N LEU A 82 -11.74 -9.46 11.48
CA LEU A 82 -11.98 -10.85 11.02
C LEU A 82 -13.35 -11.35 11.49
N SER A 83 -13.82 -10.88 12.65
CA SER A 83 -15.16 -11.19 13.13
C SER A 83 -16.19 -10.40 12.34
N SER A 84 -17.27 -11.07 11.95
CA SER A 84 -18.43 -10.41 11.37
C SER A 84 -19.20 -9.63 12.46
N ASN A 85 -19.81 -8.52 12.07
CA ASN A 85 -20.78 -7.79 12.87
C ASN A 85 -22.25 -8.26 12.63
N GLY A 86 -22.41 -9.32 11.82
CA GLY A 86 -23.69 -9.91 11.44
C GLY A 86 -23.97 -9.87 9.95
N ASP A 87 -23.66 -8.77 9.27
CA ASP A 87 -23.89 -8.62 7.82
C ASP A 87 -22.64 -8.06 7.07
N GLY A 88 -21.65 -7.61 7.81
CA GLY A 88 -20.39 -7.11 7.30
C GLY A 88 -19.25 -7.30 8.29
N SER A 89 -18.35 -6.34 8.33
CA SER A 89 -17.26 -6.27 9.30
C SER A 89 -17.02 -4.83 9.73
N ASP A 90 -16.38 -4.64 10.88
CA ASP A 90 -16.06 -3.32 11.40
C ASP A 90 -14.63 -2.90 11.02
N HIS A 91 -14.26 -1.65 11.32
CA HIS A 91 -12.90 -1.17 11.11
C HIS A 91 -11.91 -1.92 12.00
N GLY A 92 -10.76 -2.22 11.44
CA GLY A 92 -9.61 -2.82 12.09
C GLY A 92 -8.35 -2.00 11.87
N TRP A 93 -7.19 -2.54 12.26
CA TRP A 93 -5.90 -1.86 12.14
C TRP A 93 -5.22 -2.14 10.82
N GLY A 94 -4.78 -3.37 10.62
CA GLY A 94 -3.97 -3.75 9.49
C GLY A 94 -4.78 -4.33 8.33
N SER A 95 -4.21 -4.21 7.14
CA SER A 95 -4.73 -4.83 5.93
C SER A 95 -3.57 -5.05 4.96
N HIS A 96 -3.89 -5.49 3.76
CA HIS A 96 -2.96 -5.62 2.66
C HIS A 96 -3.31 -4.61 1.57
N HIS A 97 -2.31 -4.22 0.78
CA HIS A 97 -2.44 -3.27 -0.29
C HIS A 97 -1.99 -3.87 -1.62
N PHE A 98 -2.54 -3.36 -2.71
CA PHE A 98 -2.17 -3.76 -4.06
C PHE A 98 -1.27 -2.70 -4.68
N MET A 99 -0.34 -3.16 -5.52
CA MET A 99 0.52 -2.31 -6.32
C MET A 99 0.60 -2.83 -7.75
N VAL A 100 0.64 -1.91 -8.71
CA VAL A 100 0.86 -2.22 -10.12
C VAL A 100 1.71 -1.13 -10.76
N GLY A 101 2.68 -1.53 -11.56
CA GLY A 101 3.59 -0.64 -12.29
C GLY A 101 4.68 -1.45 -12.98
N GLY A 102 5.32 -0.90 -13.99
CA GLY A 102 6.39 -1.59 -14.70
C GLY A 102 7.64 -1.83 -13.84
N ALA A 103 7.89 -0.96 -12.86
CA ALA A 103 8.98 -1.11 -11.89
C ALA A 103 8.60 -1.98 -10.67
N VAL A 104 7.35 -2.44 -10.56
CA VAL A 104 6.94 -3.33 -9.47
C VAL A 104 7.35 -4.76 -9.78
N LYS A 105 8.04 -5.41 -8.86
CA LYS A 105 8.33 -6.85 -8.92
C LYS A 105 7.05 -7.62 -8.57
N GLY A 106 6.14 -7.72 -9.53
CA GLY A 106 4.80 -8.25 -9.35
C GLY A 106 4.72 -9.76 -9.12
N ARG A 107 3.49 -10.28 -8.96
CA ARG A 107 3.16 -11.70 -8.74
C ARG A 107 3.74 -12.26 -7.45
N ALA A 108 3.95 -11.44 -6.44
CA ALA A 108 4.48 -11.84 -5.15
C ALA A 108 3.76 -11.11 -4.00
N PHE A 109 3.85 -11.69 -2.82
CA PHE A 109 3.46 -11.05 -1.57
C PHE A 109 4.72 -10.55 -0.86
N TYR A 110 4.67 -9.34 -0.32
CA TYR A 110 5.76 -8.70 0.40
C TYR A 110 5.31 -8.38 1.82
N GLY A 111 6.25 -8.44 2.77
CA GLY A 111 5.95 -8.35 4.19
C GLY A 111 5.57 -9.71 4.80
N LYS A 112 5.09 -9.68 6.02
CA LYS A 112 4.68 -10.87 6.77
C LYS A 112 3.23 -10.76 7.16
N THR A 113 2.45 -11.80 6.92
CA THR A 113 1.09 -11.88 7.43
C THR A 113 1.14 -12.20 8.93
N PRO A 114 0.52 -11.41 9.80
CA PRO A 114 0.40 -11.78 11.20
C PRO A 114 -0.45 -13.05 11.35
N PRO A 115 -0.29 -13.81 12.44
CA PRO A 115 -1.17 -14.93 12.73
C PRO A 115 -2.63 -14.53 12.73
N VAL A 116 -3.47 -15.32 12.09
CA VAL A 116 -4.91 -15.07 11.98
C VAL A 116 -5.60 -15.69 13.18
N SER A 117 -6.09 -14.86 14.09
CA SER A 117 -6.89 -15.30 15.25
C SER A 117 -7.98 -14.28 15.57
N ILE A 118 -9.06 -14.77 16.17
CA ILE A 118 -10.16 -13.98 16.75
C ILE A 118 -10.36 -14.30 18.23
N THR A 119 -9.59 -15.25 18.77
CA THR A 119 -9.63 -15.64 20.18
C THR A 119 -8.75 -14.72 21.01
N ASN A 120 -8.97 -14.66 22.30
CA ASN A 120 -8.23 -13.79 23.21
C ASN A 120 -7.67 -14.62 24.36
N THR A 121 -6.73 -15.48 24.04
CA THR A 121 -6.04 -16.37 24.99
C THR A 121 -4.60 -15.89 25.21
N ALA A 122 -3.85 -16.60 26.05
CA ALA A 122 -2.42 -16.35 26.23
C ALA A 122 -1.54 -17.00 25.13
N ASP A 123 -2.15 -17.65 24.13
CA ASP A 123 -1.41 -18.19 22.98
C ASP A 123 -0.72 -17.08 22.20
N ALA A 124 0.49 -17.34 21.73
CA ALA A 124 1.28 -16.35 20.99
C ALA A 124 0.57 -15.84 19.72
N ASN A 125 -0.23 -16.68 19.08
CA ASN A 125 -0.99 -16.28 17.88
C ASN A 125 -2.10 -15.28 18.20
N ASP A 126 -2.65 -15.31 19.40
CA ASP A 126 -3.69 -14.39 19.85
C ASP A 126 -3.17 -13.00 20.22
N GLN A 127 -1.84 -12.83 20.28
CA GLN A 127 -1.23 -11.54 20.61
C GLN A 127 -1.11 -10.57 19.43
N TRP A 128 -1.52 -11.02 18.23
CA TRP A 128 -1.41 -10.24 17.00
C TRP A 128 -2.70 -9.51 16.62
N HIS A 129 -3.65 -9.39 17.52
CA HIS A 129 -4.85 -8.58 17.31
C HIS A 129 -5.32 -7.90 18.60
N VAL A 130 -6.11 -6.84 18.46
CA VAL A 130 -6.70 -6.07 19.57
C VAL A 130 -8.20 -6.33 19.68
N GLY A 131 -8.57 -7.60 19.77
CA GLY A 131 -9.96 -8.06 19.84
C GLY A 131 -10.64 -8.11 18.47
N GLN A 132 -11.61 -9.01 18.31
CA GLN A 132 -12.41 -9.22 17.10
C GLN A 132 -11.58 -9.48 15.82
N GLY A 133 -10.33 -9.89 15.98
CA GLY A 133 -9.43 -10.07 14.84
C GLY A 133 -9.06 -8.74 14.15
N ARG A 134 -8.94 -7.64 14.88
CA ARG A 134 -8.29 -6.41 14.41
C ARG A 134 -6.79 -6.64 14.40
N LEU A 135 -6.28 -7.20 13.31
CA LEU A 135 -4.88 -7.59 13.20
C LEU A 135 -3.95 -6.39 13.29
N LEU A 136 -2.88 -6.53 14.08
CA LEU A 136 -1.79 -5.57 14.11
C LEU A 136 -0.95 -5.74 12.84
N PRO A 137 -0.65 -4.65 12.11
CA PRO A 137 0.17 -4.76 10.90
C PRO A 137 1.62 -5.14 11.27
N SER A 138 2.20 -6.03 10.50
CA SER A 138 3.62 -6.42 10.61
C SER A 138 4.55 -5.46 9.83
N THR A 139 3.98 -4.57 9.04
CA THR A 139 4.67 -3.52 8.28
C THR A 139 3.94 -2.22 8.51
N SER A 140 4.66 -1.18 8.87
CA SER A 140 4.07 0.15 9.07
C SER A 140 3.81 0.85 7.74
N VAL A 141 2.92 1.85 7.78
CA VAL A 141 2.70 2.75 6.65
C VAL A 141 3.98 3.50 6.28
N ASP A 142 4.82 3.85 7.25
CA ASP A 142 6.10 4.52 7.02
C ASP A 142 7.08 3.63 6.24
N GLN A 143 7.17 2.33 6.57
CA GLN A 143 8.00 1.38 5.80
C GLN A 143 7.49 1.24 4.36
N TYR A 144 6.16 1.11 4.18
CA TYR A 144 5.54 1.05 2.86
C TYR A 144 5.79 2.32 2.05
N ALA A 145 5.56 3.48 2.65
CA ALA A 145 5.74 4.77 2.01
C ALA A 145 7.21 5.08 1.70
N ALA A 146 8.16 4.65 2.57
CA ALA A 146 9.58 4.86 2.35
C ALA A 146 10.09 4.21 1.06
N ILE A 147 9.62 3.01 0.74
CA ILE A 147 10.02 2.31 -0.48
C ILE A 147 9.52 3.06 -1.72
N LEU A 148 8.27 3.52 -1.69
CA LEU A 148 7.68 4.30 -2.77
C LEU A 148 8.37 5.66 -2.92
N ALA A 149 8.64 6.34 -1.81
CA ALA A 149 9.33 7.63 -1.79
C ALA A 149 10.76 7.51 -2.32
N THR A 150 11.51 6.48 -1.90
CA THR A 150 12.87 6.20 -2.40
C THR A 150 12.84 5.92 -3.90
N TRP A 151 11.93 5.09 -4.37
CA TRP A 151 11.76 4.83 -5.79
C TRP A 151 11.41 6.12 -6.56
N PHE A 152 10.62 7.00 -5.97
CA PHE A 152 10.26 8.30 -6.53
C PHE A 152 11.44 9.29 -6.58
N GLY A 153 12.54 9.01 -5.88
CA GLY A 153 13.76 9.83 -5.89
C GLY A 153 14.00 10.63 -4.62
N VAL A 154 13.20 10.41 -3.57
CA VAL A 154 13.47 11.01 -2.26
C VAL A 154 14.73 10.38 -1.68
N SER A 155 15.72 11.20 -1.32
CA SER A 155 16.97 10.72 -0.73
C SER A 155 16.78 10.22 0.70
N ASN A 156 17.66 9.32 1.16
CA ASN A 156 17.62 8.81 2.53
C ASN A 156 17.69 9.91 3.61
N THR A 157 18.35 11.03 3.30
CA THR A 157 18.44 12.18 4.22
C THR A 157 17.14 12.96 4.31
N GLU A 158 16.34 12.96 3.24
CA GLU A 158 15.06 13.67 3.19
C GLU A 158 13.92 12.81 3.73
N LEU A 159 14.06 11.48 3.68
CA LEU A 159 13.02 10.55 4.20
C LEU A 159 12.65 10.84 5.66
N ALA A 160 13.61 11.18 6.51
CA ALA A 160 13.33 11.51 7.91
C ALA A 160 12.43 12.75 8.10
N GLY A 161 12.48 13.70 7.16
CA GLY A 161 11.61 14.87 7.16
C GLY A 161 10.19 14.55 6.64
N VAL A 162 10.08 13.61 5.71
CA VAL A 162 8.80 13.20 5.10
C VAL A 162 8.10 12.14 5.96
N LEU A 163 8.88 11.22 6.54
CA LEU A 163 8.41 10.08 7.32
C LEU A 163 9.12 10.05 8.69
N PRO A 164 8.72 10.91 9.64
CA PRO A 164 9.46 11.10 10.89
C PRO A 164 9.50 9.84 11.77
N ASN A 165 8.50 8.96 11.67
CA ASN A 165 8.47 7.71 12.43
C ASN A 165 9.34 6.61 11.80
N LEU A 166 9.89 6.80 10.62
CA LEU A 166 10.71 5.79 9.93
C LEU A 166 11.94 5.40 10.76
N SER A 167 12.42 6.29 11.62
CA SER A 167 13.54 6.04 12.55
C SER A 167 13.28 4.93 13.57
N HIS A 168 12.02 4.55 13.80
CA HIS A 168 11.64 3.44 14.67
C HIS A 168 11.77 2.07 14.00
N PHE A 169 12.01 2.04 12.69
CA PHE A 169 12.12 0.83 11.89
C PHE A 169 13.54 0.66 11.36
N GLY A 170 13.88 -0.57 10.98
CA GLY A 170 15.17 -0.95 10.46
C GLY A 170 15.58 -2.35 10.96
N GLY A 171 16.69 -2.86 10.44
CA GLY A 171 17.16 -4.19 10.79
C GLY A 171 16.33 -5.32 10.15
N ALA A 172 16.59 -6.55 10.60
CA ALA A 172 16.04 -7.76 9.97
C ALA A 172 14.53 -7.96 10.22
N ASP A 173 14.04 -7.55 11.39
CA ASP A 173 12.66 -7.79 11.79
C ASP A 173 11.69 -6.75 11.22
N TYR A 174 12.17 -5.52 11.08
CA TYR A 174 11.37 -4.38 10.59
C TYR A 174 12.11 -3.63 9.48
N PRO A 175 12.39 -4.27 8.33
CA PRO A 175 13.16 -3.66 7.25
C PRO A 175 12.44 -2.44 6.69
N THR A 176 13.20 -1.41 6.33
CA THR A 176 12.67 -0.22 5.66
C THR A 176 12.54 -0.41 4.14
N ASP A 177 13.00 -1.53 3.60
CA ASP A 177 12.80 -1.95 2.23
C ASP A 177 12.30 -3.41 2.20
N LEU A 178 11.12 -3.61 1.64
CA LEU A 178 10.53 -4.94 1.42
C LEU A 178 10.91 -5.54 0.05
N GLY A 179 11.60 -4.79 -0.79
CA GLY A 179 12.15 -5.25 -2.05
C GLY A 179 11.15 -5.35 -3.20
N PHE A 180 9.97 -4.74 -3.12
CA PHE A 180 8.93 -4.85 -4.15
C PHE A 180 9.14 -3.91 -5.35
N MET A 181 10.01 -2.90 -5.25
CA MET A 181 10.38 -2.05 -6.38
C MET A 181 11.66 -2.56 -7.05
N ALA A 182 11.72 -2.45 -8.37
CA ALA A 182 12.96 -2.58 -9.10
C ALA A 182 13.85 -1.35 -8.85
N ALA A 183 15.17 -1.59 -8.83
CA ALA A 183 16.17 -0.53 -8.68
C ALA A 183 16.27 0.30 -9.96
#